data_1b2b15829003b5101faa6dfcc02d9e98
#
_entry.id   1b2b15829003b5101faa6dfcc02d9e98
#
_cell.length_a   1.000
_cell.length_b   1.000
_cell.length_c   1.000
_cell.angle_alpha   90.00
_cell.angle_beta   90.00
_cell.angle_gamma   90.00
#
_symmetry.space_group_name_H-M   'P 1'
#
loop_
_entity.id
_entity.type
_entity.pdbx_description
1 polymer ?
#
loop_
_entity_poly.entity_id
_entity_poly.type
_entity_poly.pdbx_seq_one_letter_code
_entity_poly.pdbx_strand_id
1 'polypeptide(L)'
;MPRSSLGFHTITLSLNLENKEVEQLIKHFDQYRVKTKLTEMYLADKNGDILQVYRPSEDKEYFLLPLWVKIKYHKGYKGIKWSIRCNYQNDAFKSYFVEATINPKILGGITDYITAATYDDMENAIENFNNEAKSISPILKDFHHYYLKRVDYCINFALNELAPGCNYKQIIKLIKRADIPPKYAEWVKYDYTAHEKKSKRFSFYLINKSADINCYSKYMELLERSQKYASKGYSQITPEMLDESLDIIRFEVQYKYSKMYKLNRKAEATGNHKTNKYESLLTNEMCIDIISDYYDKAIMRGDWHSLQYAICRIKSQNFNSQKKMRMIDALIFVNECKTLSDAKSASKGDLKAFKRTLNDLSNLGINPVTIPKNWGIKHIPNLLYVFLDKVSNESWAEKFDDLP
;
A
#
# COMPACT_ATOMS: atom_id res chain seq x y z
N MET A 1 -12.47 -14.29 15.15
CA MET A 1 -12.91 -14.03 13.76
C MET A 1 -12.11 -12.83 13.25
N PRO A 2 -11.70 -12.84 12.00
CA PRO A 2 -10.99 -11.71 11.45
C PRO A 2 -11.89 -10.47 11.44
N ARG A 3 -11.36 -9.37 11.97
CA ARG A 3 -12.08 -8.09 12.02
C ARG A 3 -11.47 -7.12 11.02
N SER A 4 -12.28 -6.21 10.54
CA SER A 4 -11.78 -5.07 9.79
C SER A 4 -10.85 -4.24 10.67
N SER A 5 -9.74 -3.76 10.11
CA SER A 5 -8.74 -2.99 10.85
C SER A 5 -8.11 -1.91 9.99
N LEU A 6 -7.78 -0.79 10.62
CA LEU A 6 -7.17 0.38 9.99
C LEU A 6 -5.82 0.66 10.66
N GLY A 7 -4.85 1.17 9.91
CA GLY A 7 -3.55 1.54 10.41
C GLY A 7 -2.48 1.55 9.34
N PHE A 8 -1.30 1.04 9.64
CA PHE A 8 -0.19 0.96 8.71
C PHE A 8 0.45 -0.43 8.74
N HIS A 9 1.09 -0.81 7.64
CA HIS A 9 1.67 -2.15 7.51
C HIS A 9 3.18 -2.14 7.49
N THR A 10 3.79 -1.22 6.76
CA THR A 10 5.23 -1.13 6.59
C THR A 10 5.68 0.31 6.68
N ILE A 11 6.77 0.53 7.39
CA ILE A 11 7.42 1.83 7.50
C ILE A 11 8.85 1.67 6.99
N THR A 12 9.33 2.64 6.20
CA THR A 12 10.75 2.73 5.84
C THR A 12 11.34 3.98 6.46
N LEU A 13 12.34 3.76 7.27
CA LEU A 13 13.15 4.76 7.94
C LEU A 13 14.44 4.97 7.16
N SER A 14 15.01 6.16 7.22
CA SER A 14 16.28 6.48 6.56
C SER A 14 17.14 7.37 7.44
N LEU A 15 18.44 7.07 7.48
CA LEU A 15 19.45 7.82 8.18
C LEU A 15 20.62 8.10 7.22
N ASN A 16 21.02 9.36 7.10
CA ASN A 16 22.21 9.73 6.31
C ASN A 16 23.48 9.26 7.01
N LEU A 17 24.45 8.80 6.24
CA LEU A 17 25.72 8.29 6.72
C LEU A 17 26.89 9.04 6.06
N GLU A 18 27.95 9.23 6.81
CA GLU A 18 29.25 9.63 6.27
C GLU A 18 29.98 8.45 5.64
N ASN A 19 30.88 8.70 4.71
CA ASN A 19 31.61 7.64 4.00
C ASN A 19 32.35 6.70 4.95
N LYS A 20 32.99 7.23 6.01
CA LYS A 20 33.70 6.42 7.03
C LYS A 20 32.75 5.50 7.80
N GLU A 21 31.55 6.00 8.11
CA GLU A 21 30.51 5.21 8.79
C GLU A 21 30.04 4.04 7.93
N VAL A 22 29.89 4.28 6.61
CA VAL A 22 29.48 3.22 5.66
C VAL A 22 30.55 2.12 5.57
N GLU A 23 31.81 2.47 5.48
CA GLU A 23 32.91 1.50 5.45
C GLU A 23 32.91 0.61 6.72
N GLN A 24 32.74 1.23 7.88
CA GLN A 24 32.66 0.52 9.14
C GLN A 24 31.43 -0.40 9.21
N LEU A 25 30.26 0.08 8.77
CA LEU A 25 29.04 -0.72 8.71
C LEU A 25 29.19 -1.91 7.77
N ILE A 26 29.78 -1.73 6.59
CA ILE A 26 29.97 -2.83 5.65
C ILE A 26 30.85 -3.91 6.25
N LYS A 27 31.94 -3.54 6.91
CA LYS A 27 32.82 -4.49 7.62
C LYS A 27 32.08 -5.24 8.71
N HIS A 28 31.20 -4.57 9.44
CA HIS A 28 30.37 -5.17 10.49
C HIS A 28 29.33 -6.14 9.92
N PHE A 29 28.67 -5.74 8.84
CA PHE A 29 27.69 -6.57 8.16
C PHE A 29 28.31 -7.78 7.46
N ASP A 30 29.57 -7.76 7.10
CA ASP A 30 30.28 -8.91 6.56
C ASP A 30 30.34 -10.07 7.54
N GLN A 31 30.32 -9.81 8.85
CA GLN A 31 30.25 -10.86 9.90
C GLN A 31 28.88 -11.57 9.94
N TYR A 32 27.82 -10.92 9.46
CA TYR A 32 26.45 -11.44 9.40
C TYR A 32 26.04 -11.93 8.00
N ARG A 33 26.93 -11.85 7.02
CA ARG A 33 26.66 -12.28 5.66
C ARG A 33 26.57 -13.79 5.54
N VAL A 34 25.45 -14.25 5.01
CA VAL A 34 25.45 -15.43 4.13
C VAL A 34 26.01 -14.98 2.80
N LYS A 35 27.20 -15.48 2.44
CA LYS A 35 27.89 -15.27 1.16
C LYS A 35 26.94 -14.87 0.03
N THR A 36 26.69 -13.58 -0.17
CA THR A 36 26.29 -13.09 -1.47
C THR A 36 27.56 -12.74 -2.20
N LYS A 37 27.86 -13.47 -3.26
CA LYS A 37 28.92 -13.09 -4.20
C LYS A 37 28.62 -11.67 -4.66
N LEU A 38 29.35 -10.66 -4.16
CA LEU A 38 29.42 -9.34 -4.72
C LEU A 38 30.28 -9.44 -5.99
N THR A 39 29.74 -10.04 -7.04
CA THR A 39 30.53 -10.25 -8.24
C THR A 39 30.37 -9.11 -9.23
N GLU A 40 29.28 -8.36 -9.22
CA GLU A 40 29.09 -7.25 -10.15
C GLU A 40 28.05 -6.25 -9.59
N MET A 41 28.27 -4.97 -9.82
CA MET A 41 27.31 -3.91 -9.55
C MET A 41 26.77 -3.38 -10.87
N TYR A 42 25.45 -3.30 -10.96
CA TYR A 42 24.76 -2.78 -12.13
C TYR A 42 24.15 -1.42 -11.82
N LEU A 43 24.47 -0.41 -12.62
CA LEU A 43 23.71 0.81 -12.66
C LEU A 43 22.56 0.61 -13.66
N ALA A 44 21.35 0.62 -13.18
CA ALA A 44 20.17 0.56 -14.03
C ALA A 44 19.56 1.95 -14.17
N ASP A 45 19.05 2.25 -15.36
CA ASP A 45 18.27 3.46 -15.58
C ASP A 45 16.85 3.35 -14.94
N LYS A 46 16.04 4.38 -15.16
CA LYS A 46 14.65 4.43 -14.67
C LYS A 46 13.74 3.34 -15.25
N ASN A 47 14.13 2.68 -16.33
CA ASN A 47 13.39 1.60 -17.00
C ASN A 47 13.87 0.22 -16.55
N GLY A 48 14.98 0.16 -15.79
CA GLY A 48 15.61 -1.08 -15.37
C GLY A 48 16.67 -1.59 -16.32
N ASP A 49 17.00 -0.82 -17.35
CA ASP A 49 18.07 -1.16 -18.29
C ASP A 49 19.45 -0.93 -17.68
N ILE A 50 20.36 -1.89 -17.86
CA ILE A 50 21.69 -1.84 -17.29
C ILE A 50 22.53 -0.84 -18.07
N LEU A 51 22.82 0.31 -17.45
CA LEU A 51 23.63 1.37 -18.05
C LEU A 51 25.14 1.11 -17.89
N GLN A 52 25.53 0.50 -16.77
CA GLN A 52 26.94 0.29 -16.46
C GLN A 52 27.13 -0.87 -15.48
N VAL A 53 28.15 -1.68 -15.74
CA VAL A 53 28.60 -2.75 -14.86
C VAL A 53 29.89 -2.31 -14.19
N TYR A 54 29.88 -2.21 -12.86
CA TYR A 54 31.09 -1.95 -12.09
C TYR A 54 31.66 -3.28 -11.59
N ARG A 55 32.89 -3.59 -11.95
CA ARG A 55 33.65 -4.68 -11.38
C ARG A 55 34.60 -4.11 -10.33
N PRO A 56 34.70 -4.68 -9.12
CA PRO A 56 35.75 -4.33 -8.21
C PRO A 56 37.09 -4.55 -8.92
N SER A 57 37.87 -3.52 -9.18
CA SER A 57 39.22 -3.71 -9.65
C SER A 57 40.08 -4.27 -8.52
N GLU A 58 40.94 -5.22 -8.82
CA GLU A 58 41.89 -5.76 -7.87
C GLU A 58 42.94 -4.72 -7.44
N ASP A 59 42.99 -3.56 -8.10
CA ASP A 59 43.85 -2.44 -7.82
C ASP A 59 43.23 -1.46 -6.82
N LYS A 60 43.79 -1.43 -5.75
CA LYS A 60 43.67 -1.04 -4.35
C LYS A 60 43.21 0.36 -3.95
N GLU A 61 42.85 1.30 -4.75
CA GLU A 61 42.71 2.69 -4.24
C GLU A 61 41.30 3.32 -4.29
N TYR A 62 40.33 2.72 -4.94
CA TYR A 62 38.99 3.23 -4.93
C TYR A 62 37.98 2.11 -4.57
N PHE A 63 37.64 2.02 -3.29
CA PHE A 63 36.46 1.27 -2.86
C PHE A 63 35.20 1.94 -3.42
N LEU A 64 34.76 1.53 -4.60
CA LEU A 64 33.39 1.80 -5.04
C LEU A 64 32.47 0.98 -4.15
N LEU A 65 31.94 1.64 -3.12
CA LEU A 65 30.94 1.03 -2.25
C LEU A 65 29.70 0.68 -3.09
N PRO A 66 29.10 -0.49 -2.89
CA PRO A 66 27.98 -0.93 -3.67
C PRO A 66 26.80 0.05 -3.57
N LEU A 67 26.07 0.25 -4.68
CA LEU A 67 24.87 1.07 -4.75
C LEU A 67 23.83 0.71 -3.68
N TRP A 68 23.80 -0.56 -3.26
CA TRP A 68 23.00 -1.02 -2.15
C TRP A 68 23.56 -2.33 -1.58
N VAL A 69 23.43 -2.50 -0.29
CA VAL A 69 23.70 -3.76 0.43
C VAL A 69 22.43 -4.13 1.19
N LYS A 70 21.96 -5.34 0.99
CA LYS A 70 20.88 -5.92 1.81
C LYS A 70 21.49 -6.85 2.83
N ILE A 71 21.07 -6.67 4.08
CA ILE A 71 21.46 -7.54 5.17
C ILE A 71 20.45 -8.69 5.23
N LYS A 72 20.95 -9.90 5.25
CA LYS A 72 20.13 -11.10 5.42
C LYS A 72 20.38 -11.66 6.82
N TYR A 73 19.31 -11.90 7.54
CA TYR A 73 19.36 -12.58 8.83
C TYR A 73 19.33 -14.10 8.62
N HIS A 74 20.21 -14.81 9.34
CA HIS A 74 20.27 -16.28 9.32
C HIS A 74 19.13 -16.96 10.06
N LYS A 75 18.46 -16.27 10.99
CA LYS A 75 17.47 -16.82 11.93
C LYS A 75 16.01 -16.38 11.65
N GLY A 76 15.68 -16.14 10.39
CA GLY A 76 14.31 -15.73 10.02
C GLY A 76 14.10 -14.22 10.00
N TYR A 77 12.87 -13.82 9.69
CA TYR A 77 12.47 -12.43 9.60
C TYR A 77 11.98 -11.91 10.96
N LYS A 78 12.69 -10.92 11.51
CA LYS A 78 12.39 -10.31 12.80
C LYS A 78 11.56 -9.02 12.71
N GLY A 79 10.88 -8.78 11.61
CA GLY A 79 10.13 -7.54 11.42
C GLY A 79 10.93 -6.36 10.86
N ILE A 80 12.24 -6.50 10.69
CA ILE A 80 13.13 -5.44 10.19
C ILE A 80 14.00 -5.94 9.05
N LYS A 81 14.25 -5.06 8.07
CA LYS A 81 15.19 -5.30 6.96
C LYS A 81 16.06 -4.08 6.80
N TRP A 82 17.35 -4.27 6.91
CA TRP A 82 18.35 -3.24 6.72
C TRP A 82 18.88 -3.22 5.29
N SER A 83 19.14 -2.04 4.75
CA SER A 83 19.87 -1.87 3.51
C SER A 83 20.66 -0.55 3.52
N ILE A 84 21.87 -0.58 2.97
CA ILE A 84 22.66 0.64 2.70
C ILE A 84 22.40 0.99 1.25
N ARG A 85 22.16 2.26 0.96
CA ARG A 85 21.93 2.77 -0.37
C ARG A 85 22.78 4.01 -0.63
N CYS A 86 23.05 4.23 -1.91
CA CYS A 86 23.71 5.41 -2.42
C CYS A 86 22.71 6.34 -3.10
N ASN A 87 22.87 7.63 -2.91
CA ASN A 87 22.12 8.65 -3.60
C ASN A 87 23.00 9.30 -4.68
N TYR A 88 22.53 9.22 -5.94
CA TYR A 88 23.14 9.90 -7.08
C TYR A 88 22.28 11.07 -7.50
N GLN A 89 22.95 12.16 -7.86
CA GLN A 89 22.30 13.32 -8.48
C GLN A 89 23.14 13.74 -9.68
N ASN A 90 22.53 13.77 -10.87
CA ASN A 90 23.20 14.10 -12.13
C ASN A 90 24.45 13.22 -12.37
N ASP A 91 24.31 11.91 -12.18
CA ASP A 91 25.36 10.89 -12.32
C ASP A 91 26.57 11.07 -11.38
N ALA A 92 26.50 12.00 -10.44
CA ALA A 92 27.48 12.18 -9.39
C ALA A 92 27.01 11.56 -8.07
N PHE A 93 27.93 10.89 -7.39
CA PHE A 93 27.74 10.43 -6.02
C PHE A 93 27.46 11.62 -5.10
N LYS A 94 26.43 11.52 -4.28
CA LYS A 94 26.05 12.58 -3.34
C LYS A 94 26.16 12.18 -1.88
N SER A 95 25.62 11.05 -1.49
CA SER A 95 25.60 10.60 -0.10
C SER A 95 25.22 9.13 0.02
N TYR A 96 25.61 8.54 1.12
CA TYR A 96 25.07 7.25 1.56
C TYR A 96 23.99 7.43 2.62
N PHE A 97 23.10 6.46 2.68
CA PHE A 97 22.12 6.37 3.74
C PHE A 97 21.78 4.90 4.04
N VAL A 98 21.49 4.63 5.29
CA VAL A 98 20.92 3.35 5.68
C VAL A 98 19.40 3.45 5.69
N GLU A 99 18.75 2.41 5.18
CA GLU A 99 17.31 2.24 5.26
C GLU A 99 16.98 1.05 6.15
N ALA A 100 16.04 1.26 7.07
CA ALA A 100 15.39 0.21 7.82
C ALA A 100 13.92 0.11 7.36
N THR A 101 13.54 -1.01 6.77
CA THR A 101 12.14 -1.29 6.45
C THR A 101 11.58 -2.20 7.52
N ILE A 102 10.61 -1.71 8.27
CA ILE A 102 10.04 -2.39 9.42
C ILE A 102 8.57 -2.75 9.20
N ASN A 103 8.16 -3.88 9.77
CA ASN A 103 6.77 -4.18 10.08
C ASN A 103 6.62 -4.02 11.58
N PRO A 104 5.90 -2.99 12.07
CA PRO A 104 5.88 -2.66 13.50
C PRO A 104 5.36 -3.81 14.37
N LYS A 105 4.29 -4.50 13.98
CA LYS A 105 3.77 -5.64 14.74
C LYS A 105 4.80 -6.75 14.91
N ILE A 106 5.39 -7.19 13.81
CA ILE A 106 6.38 -8.28 13.86
C ILE A 106 7.62 -7.85 14.64
N LEU A 107 8.06 -6.61 14.46
CA LEU A 107 9.20 -6.06 15.20
C LEU A 107 8.87 -5.90 16.69
N GLY A 108 7.64 -5.55 17.03
CA GLY A 108 7.12 -5.50 18.41
C GLY A 108 6.93 -6.88 19.07
N GLY A 109 7.19 -7.97 18.34
CA GLY A 109 7.09 -9.34 18.86
C GLY A 109 5.73 -10.00 18.65
N ILE A 110 4.81 -9.34 17.95
CA ILE A 110 3.47 -9.87 17.64
C ILE A 110 3.52 -10.60 16.30
N THR A 111 3.40 -11.93 16.33
CA THR A 111 3.37 -12.75 15.10
C THR A 111 1.99 -12.67 14.43
N ASP A 112 1.60 -11.48 14.03
CA ASP A 112 0.37 -11.22 13.30
C ASP A 112 0.69 -10.58 11.94
N TYR A 113 0.42 -11.33 10.88
CA TYR A 113 0.59 -10.88 9.48
C TYR A 113 -0.70 -10.34 8.88
N ILE A 114 -1.83 -10.45 9.59
CA ILE A 114 -3.16 -10.16 9.07
C ILE A 114 -3.58 -8.73 9.35
N THR A 115 -3.58 -8.32 10.61
CA THR A 115 -4.08 -7.00 11.01
C THR A 115 -3.11 -5.87 10.65
N ALA A 116 -3.62 -4.65 10.59
CA ALA A 116 -2.79 -3.45 10.47
C ALA A 116 -2.15 -3.12 11.83
N ALA A 117 -0.99 -2.48 11.81
CA ALA A 117 -0.39 -1.90 13.01
C ALA A 117 -1.07 -0.57 13.32
N THR A 118 -1.22 -0.28 14.60
CA THR A 118 -1.71 0.98 15.13
C THR A 118 -0.57 1.78 15.76
N TYR A 119 -0.88 2.98 16.25
CA TYR A 119 0.10 3.78 16.97
C TYR A 119 0.62 3.07 18.22
N ASP A 120 -0.24 2.33 18.92
CA ASP A 120 0.12 1.61 20.16
C ASP A 120 1.13 0.48 19.92
N ASP A 121 1.15 -0.09 18.72
CA ASP A 121 2.16 -1.09 18.33
C ASP A 121 3.57 -0.49 18.17
N MET A 122 3.70 0.85 18.16
CA MET A 122 4.99 1.50 17.92
C MET A 122 5.91 1.49 19.11
N GLU A 123 5.43 1.49 20.33
CA GLU A 123 6.27 1.52 21.54
C GLU A 123 7.24 0.33 21.56
N ASN A 124 6.71 -0.88 21.54
CA ASN A 124 7.52 -2.10 21.51
C ASN A 124 8.37 -2.22 20.23
N ALA A 125 7.84 -1.74 19.09
CA ALA A 125 8.59 -1.74 17.84
C ALA A 125 9.80 -0.81 17.90
N ILE A 126 9.70 0.36 18.54
CA ILE A 126 10.79 1.32 18.72
C ILE A 126 11.84 0.75 19.66
N GLU A 127 11.43 0.16 20.78
CA GLU A 127 12.36 -0.47 21.72
C GLU A 127 13.17 -1.58 21.04
N ASN A 128 12.48 -2.50 20.35
CA ASN A 128 13.12 -3.59 19.63
C ASN A 128 13.99 -3.11 18.45
N PHE A 129 13.58 -2.01 17.78
CA PHE A 129 14.41 -1.35 16.77
C PHE A 129 15.74 -0.88 17.37
N ASN A 130 15.68 -0.17 18.50
CA ASN A 130 16.86 0.38 19.18
C ASN A 130 17.80 -0.74 19.64
N ASN A 131 17.24 -1.81 20.20
CA ASN A 131 18.01 -2.98 20.63
C ASN A 131 18.68 -3.69 19.45
N GLU A 132 17.98 -3.88 18.33
CA GLU A 132 18.53 -4.49 17.12
C GLU A 132 19.61 -3.59 16.48
N ALA A 133 19.36 -2.28 16.36
CA ALA A 133 20.33 -1.33 15.83
C ALA A 133 21.63 -1.34 16.65
N LYS A 134 21.53 -1.26 17.98
CA LYS A 134 22.68 -1.34 18.91
C LYS A 134 23.46 -2.65 18.77
N SER A 135 22.74 -3.76 18.63
CA SER A 135 23.38 -5.08 18.52
C SER A 135 24.21 -5.23 17.23
N ILE A 136 23.84 -4.47 16.18
CA ILE A 136 24.55 -4.49 14.91
C ILE A 136 25.73 -3.54 14.92
N SER A 137 25.49 -2.26 15.23
CA SER A 137 26.55 -1.25 15.24
C SER A 137 26.11 0.02 15.96
N PRO A 138 26.97 0.70 16.71
CA PRO A 138 26.69 2.01 17.31
C PRO A 138 26.48 3.13 16.27
N ILE A 139 26.85 2.90 15.00
CA ILE A 139 26.57 3.82 13.88
C ILE A 139 25.08 3.87 13.57
N LEU A 140 24.38 2.76 13.77
CA LEU A 140 22.92 2.69 13.63
C LEU A 140 22.28 3.33 14.86
N LYS A 141 21.96 4.61 14.73
CA LYS A 141 21.37 5.43 15.80
C LYS A 141 20.01 4.88 16.24
N ASP A 142 19.51 5.38 17.37
CA ASP A 142 18.16 5.09 17.82
C ASP A 142 17.10 5.59 16.85
N PHE A 143 15.90 5.01 16.90
CA PHE A 143 14.77 5.24 15.99
C PHE A 143 14.51 6.72 15.69
N HIS A 144 14.56 7.57 16.72
CA HIS A 144 14.28 9.01 16.62
C HIS A 144 15.26 9.82 15.77
N HIS A 145 16.43 9.26 15.45
CA HIS A 145 17.39 9.88 14.54
C HIS A 145 17.09 9.65 13.07
N TYR A 146 16.15 8.75 12.79
CA TYR A 146 15.72 8.45 11.44
C TYR A 146 14.57 9.34 11.01
N TYR A 147 14.46 9.59 9.72
CA TYR A 147 13.28 10.21 9.15
C TYR A 147 12.43 9.17 8.41
N LEU A 148 11.12 9.37 8.44
CA LEU A 148 10.18 8.53 7.71
C LEU A 148 10.32 8.78 6.21
N LYS A 149 10.75 7.76 5.49
CA LYS A 149 10.91 7.78 4.04
C LYS A 149 9.70 7.24 3.31
N ARG A 150 9.01 6.27 3.91
CA ARG A 150 7.82 5.62 3.37
C ARG A 150 6.93 5.15 4.50
N VAL A 151 5.62 5.28 4.29
CA VAL A 151 4.60 4.66 5.14
C VAL A 151 3.57 4.01 4.23
N ASP A 152 3.19 2.78 4.53
CA ASP A 152 2.14 2.04 3.86
C ASP A 152 0.90 2.07 4.76
N TYR A 153 0.05 3.08 4.56
CA TYR A 153 -1.25 3.18 5.22
C TYR A 153 -2.19 2.14 4.65
N CYS A 154 -2.94 1.46 5.49
CA CYS A 154 -3.80 0.40 5.01
C CYS A 154 -5.08 0.22 5.82
N ILE A 155 -6.08 -0.35 5.16
CA ILE A 155 -7.30 -0.85 5.76
C ILE A 155 -7.52 -2.29 5.33
N ASN A 156 -7.92 -3.13 6.27
CA ASN A 156 -8.41 -4.47 6.02
C ASN A 156 -9.94 -4.46 6.05
N PHE A 157 -10.54 -4.93 5.00
CA PHE A 157 -11.98 -5.15 4.92
C PHE A 157 -12.26 -6.64 5.16
N ALA A 158 -12.89 -6.98 6.28
CA ALA A 158 -13.40 -8.31 6.53
C ALA A 158 -14.75 -8.46 5.82
N LEU A 159 -14.80 -9.25 4.75
CA LEU A 159 -15.99 -9.35 3.88
C LEU A 159 -17.18 -9.99 4.58
N ASN A 160 -16.95 -10.91 5.50
CA ASN A 160 -18.01 -11.51 6.34
C ASN A 160 -18.75 -10.45 7.17
N GLU A 161 -18.10 -9.34 7.53
CA GLU A 161 -18.69 -8.23 8.28
C GLU A 161 -19.31 -7.15 7.38
N LEU A 162 -18.61 -6.78 6.31
CA LEU A 162 -18.92 -5.59 5.50
C LEU A 162 -19.76 -5.90 4.26
N ALA A 163 -19.61 -7.09 3.70
CA ALA A 163 -20.32 -7.53 2.49
C ALA A 163 -20.63 -9.04 2.55
N PRO A 164 -21.49 -9.47 3.52
CA PRO A 164 -21.82 -10.89 3.69
C PRO A 164 -22.29 -11.53 2.39
N GLY A 165 -21.82 -12.75 2.11
CA GLY A 165 -22.13 -13.49 0.87
C GLY A 165 -21.27 -13.11 -0.34
N CYS A 166 -20.37 -12.13 -0.21
CA CYS A 166 -19.37 -11.82 -1.22
C CYS A 166 -18.02 -12.48 -0.89
N ASN A 167 -17.26 -12.83 -1.92
CA ASN A 167 -15.89 -13.32 -1.75
C ASN A 167 -14.87 -12.34 -2.34
N TYR A 168 -13.61 -12.49 -1.94
CA TYR A 168 -12.54 -11.59 -2.38
C TYR A 168 -12.37 -11.53 -3.92
N LYS A 169 -12.68 -12.63 -4.65
CA LYS A 169 -12.54 -12.66 -6.12
C LYS A 169 -13.55 -11.72 -6.79
N GLN A 170 -14.77 -11.67 -6.25
CA GLN A 170 -15.84 -10.79 -6.73
C GLN A 170 -15.46 -9.32 -6.48
N ILE A 171 -15.06 -8.97 -5.27
CA ILE A 171 -14.70 -7.60 -4.91
C ILE A 171 -13.48 -7.11 -5.73
N ILE A 172 -12.41 -7.90 -5.82
CA ILE A 172 -11.25 -7.51 -6.63
C ILE A 172 -11.61 -7.35 -8.10
N LYS A 173 -12.53 -8.17 -8.62
CA LYS A 173 -13.00 -8.01 -10.00
C LYS A 173 -13.76 -6.70 -10.21
N LEU A 174 -14.56 -6.24 -9.24
CA LEU A 174 -15.20 -4.92 -9.30
C LEU A 174 -14.17 -3.79 -9.24
N ILE A 175 -13.22 -3.87 -8.29
CA ILE A 175 -12.16 -2.88 -8.11
C ILE A 175 -11.28 -2.75 -9.38
N LYS A 176 -10.97 -3.86 -10.05
CA LYS A 176 -10.23 -3.83 -11.32
C LYS A 176 -10.96 -3.13 -12.47
N ARG A 177 -12.27 -2.95 -12.35
CA ARG A 177 -13.09 -2.19 -13.30
C ARG A 177 -13.20 -0.70 -12.92
N ALA A 178 -12.60 -0.31 -11.80
CA ALA A 178 -12.62 1.05 -11.30
C ALA A 178 -11.77 2.02 -12.16
N ASP A 179 -11.55 3.21 -11.66
CA ASP A 179 -10.79 4.24 -12.36
C ASP A 179 -9.28 4.09 -12.14
N ILE A 180 -8.52 4.48 -13.15
CA ILE A 180 -7.08 4.73 -13.01
C ILE A 180 -6.90 6.24 -12.89
N PRO A 181 -6.63 6.78 -11.68
CA PRO A 181 -6.52 8.22 -11.49
C PRO A 181 -5.40 8.82 -12.36
N PRO A 182 -5.48 10.10 -12.75
CA PRO A 182 -4.45 10.75 -13.56
C PRO A 182 -3.05 10.58 -12.94
N LYS A 183 -2.06 10.32 -13.77
CA LYS A 183 -0.65 10.08 -13.39
C LYS A 183 -0.38 8.73 -12.72
N TYR A 184 -1.37 7.86 -12.63
CA TYR A 184 -1.19 6.48 -12.24
C TYR A 184 -1.10 5.57 -13.45
N ALA A 185 -0.36 4.47 -13.31
CA ALA A 185 -0.35 3.37 -14.26
C ALA A 185 -0.63 2.07 -13.52
N GLU A 186 -1.41 1.17 -14.14
CA GLU A 186 -1.58 -0.17 -13.59
C GLU A 186 -0.25 -0.92 -13.72
N TRP A 187 0.20 -1.52 -12.59
CA TRP A 187 1.37 -2.37 -12.63
C TRP A 187 1.01 -3.73 -13.22
N VAL A 188 1.70 -4.11 -14.28
CA VAL A 188 1.55 -5.39 -14.95
C VAL A 188 2.91 -6.07 -15.01
N LYS A 189 2.94 -7.38 -14.75
CA LYS A 189 4.14 -8.18 -14.95
C LYS A 189 4.22 -8.57 -16.42
N TYR A 190 5.36 -8.30 -17.04
CA TYR A 190 5.60 -8.82 -18.39
C TYR A 190 6.07 -10.28 -18.29
N ASP A 191 5.37 -11.16 -19.00
CA ASP A 191 5.78 -12.56 -19.13
C ASP A 191 6.60 -12.69 -20.42
N TYR A 192 7.90 -12.78 -20.25
CA TYR A 192 8.85 -12.88 -21.38
C TYR A 192 8.70 -14.19 -22.17
N THR A 193 8.18 -15.26 -21.56
CA THR A 193 7.95 -16.54 -22.24
C THR A 193 6.71 -16.51 -23.14
N ALA A 194 5.65 -15.85 -22.67
CA ALA A 194 4.40 -15.73 -23.40
C ALA A 194 4.31 -14.43 -24.21
N HIS A 195 5.33 -13.54 -24.17
CA HIS A 195 5.33 -12.21 -24.79
C HIS A 195 4.08 -11.36 -24.47
N GLU A 196 3.50 -11.54 -23.30
CA GLU A 196 2.27 -10.84 -22.91
C GLU A 196 2.39 -10.14 -21.54
N LYS A 197 1.57 -9.10 -21.35
CA LYS A 197 1.41 -8.43 -20.05
C LYS A 197 0.40 -9.19 -19.19
N LYS A 198 0.82 -9.71 -18.05
CA LYS A 198 -0.07 -10.37 -17.07
C LYS A 198 -0.34 -9.45 -15.90
N SER A 199 -1.59 -9.02 -15.71
CA SER A 199 -2.00 -8.40 -14.46
C SER A 199 -2.09 -9.47 -13.37
N LYS A 200 -1.75 -9.11 -12.11
CA LYS A 200 -1.95 -10.05 -11.00
C LYS A 200 -3.43 -10.37 -10.84
N ARG A 201 -3.77 -11.66 -10.82
CA ARG A 201 -5.17 -12.13 -10.81
C ARG A 201 -5.96 -11.65 -9.59
N PHE A 202 -5.32 -11.57 -8.43
CA PHE A 202 -5.95 -11.31 -7.14
C PHE A 202 -5.44 -10.02 -6.48
N SER A 203 -5.00 -9.07 -7.28
CA SER A 203 -4.64 -7.74 -6.82
C SER A 203 -4.86 -6.69 -7.89
N PHE A 204 -5.10 -5.47 -7.46
CA PHE A 204 -5.14 -4.25 -8.25
C PHE A 204 -4.03 -3.35 -7.73
N TYR A 205 -3.08 -2.98 -8.58
CA TYR A 205 -1.91 -2.23 -8.17
C TYR A 205 -1.64 -1.08 -9.13
N LEU A 206 -1.76 0.14 -8.62
CA LEU A 206 -1.51 1.37 -9.35
C LEU A 206 -0.23 2.01 -8.85
N ILE A 207 0.67 2.33 -9.75
CA ILE A 207 1.97 2.94 -9.47
C ILE A 207 2.00 4.41 -9.86
N ASN A 208 2.65 5.21 -9.00
CA ASN A 208 2.93 6.62 -9.24
C ASN A 208 4.28 6.98 -8.61
N LYS A 209 4.88 8.13 -9.02
CA LYS A 209 6.16 8.61 -8.45
C LYS A 209 6.09 8.93 -6.96
N SER A 210 4.92 9.31 -6.44
CA SER A 210 4.77 9.83 -5.08
C SER A 210 3.96 8.95 -4.14
N ALA A 211 3.02 8.17 -4.67
CA ALA A 211 2.22 7.22 -3.89
C ALA A 211 1.75 6.08 -4.78
N ASP A 212 1.77 4.84 -4.28
CA ASP A 212 1.17 3.70 -4.94
C ASP A 212 -0.14 3.34 -4.25
N ILE A 213 -1.07 2.76 -4.99
CA ILE A 213 -2.33 2.21 -4.47
C ILE A 213 -2.33 0.72 -4.74
N ASN A 214 -2.59 -0.08 -3.71
CA ASN A 214 -2.67 -1.52 -3.83
C ASN A 214 -3.94 -2.05 -3.16
N CYS A 215 -4.62 -2.96 -3.85
CA CYS A 215 -5.76 -3.67 -3.27
C CYS A 215 -5.62 -5.16 -3.60
N TYR A 216 -5.62 -6.00 -2.57
CA TYR A 216 -5.32 -7.42 -2.75
C TYR A 216 -5.99 -8.31 -1.70
N SER A 217 -6.18 -9.59 -2.06
CA SER A 217 -6.58 -10.62 -1.12
C SER A 217 -5.43 -10.93 -0.17
N LYS A 218 -5.70 -10.78 1.14
CA LYS A 218 -4.71 -11.08 2.18
C LYS A 218 -4.37 -12.58 2.21
N TYR A 219 -5.35 -13.43 1.98
CA TYR A 219 -5.14 -14.87 1.82
C TYR A 219 -4.13 -15.19 0.72
N MET A 220 -4.31 -14.63 -0.47
CA MET A 220 -3.40 -14.90 -1.60
C MET A 220 -1.97 -14.38 -1.34
N GLU A 221 -1.85 -13.24 -0.69
CA GLU A 221 -0.54 -12.67 -0.30
C GLU A 221 0.17 -13.59 0.71
N LEU A 222 -0.55 -14.05 1.74
CA LEU A 222 0.02 -14.95 2.75
C LEU A 222 0.35 -16.33 2.16
N LEU A 223 -0.49 -16.85 1.26
CA LEU A 223 -0.23 -18.12 0.59
C LEU A 223 1.06 -18.06 -0.26
N GLU A 224 1.22 -17.02 -1.10
CA GLU A 224 2.45 -16.81 -1.88
C GLU A 224 3.68 -16.66 -0.96
N ARG A 225 3.53 -15.95 0.15
CA ARG A 225 4.60 -15.75 1.14
C ARG A 225 4.96 -17.06 1.85
N SER A 226 3.97 -17.85 2.27
CA SER A 226 4.17 -19.17 2.89
C SER A 226 4.96 -20.09 1.98
N GLN A 227 4.57 -20.22 0.72
CA GLN A 227 5.27 -21.05 -0.27
C GLN A 227 6.73 -20.59 -0.47
N LYS A 228 6.96 -19.28 -0.56
CA LYS A 228 8.30 -18.71 -0.69
C LYS A 228 9.17 -18.93 0.54
N TYR A 229 8.61 -18.93 1.73
CA TYR A 229 9.35 -19.19 2.96
C TYR A 229 9.57 -20.66 3.19
N ALA A 230 8.60 -21.51 2.88
CA ALA A 230 8.76 -22.96 2.92
C ALA A 230 9.91 -23.44 2.02
N SER A 231 10.03 -22.87 0.80
CA SER A 231 11.15 -23.17 -0.11
C SER A 231 12.53 -22.78 0.43
N LYS A 232 12.58 -21.96 1.50
CA LYS A 232 13.79 -21.53 2.18
C LYS A 232 14.01 -22.24 3.52
N GLY A 233 13.21 -23.26 3.83
CA GLY A 233 13.31 -24.04 5.06
C GLY A 233 12.72 -23.37 6.30
N TYR A 234 11.97 -22.27 6.15
CA TYR A 234 11.25 -21.67 7.27
C TYR A 234 9.93 -21.04 6.82
N SER A 235 8.91 -21.17 7.63
CA SER A 235 7.64 -20.45 7.46
C SER A 235 7.13 -20.03 8.85
N GLN A 236 6.70 -18.76 8.94
CA GLN A 236 6.04 -18.22 10.12
C GLN A 236 4.52 -18.11 9.91
N ILE A 237 4.04 -18.56 8.76
CA ILE A 237 2.62 -18.48 8.39
C ILE A 237 2.01 -19.85 8.60
N THR A 238 1.07 -19.92 9.53
CA THR A 238 0.38 -21.15 9.89
C THR A 238 -0.87 -21.37 9.03
N PRO A 239 -1.42 -22.61 8.97
CA PRO A 239 -2.70 -22.88 8.30
C PRO A 239 -3.84 -22.03 8.87
N GLU A 240 -3.87 -21.82 10.18
CA GLU A 240 -4.90 -21.02 10.87
C GLU A 240 -4.86 -19.55 10.39
N MET A 241 -3.65 -18.96 10.23
CA MET A 241 -3.50 -17.61 9.66
C MET A 241 -4.01 -17.54 8.22
N LEU A 242 -3.83 -18.59 7.44
CA LEU A 242 -4.38 -18.64 6.09
C LEU A 242 -5.91 -18.66 6.12
N ASP A 243 -6.50 -19.50 6.96
CA ASP A 243 -7.95 -19.59 7.10
C ASP A 243 -8.57 -18.28 7.60
N GLU A 244 -7.96 -17.63 8.58
CA GLU A 244 -8.38 -16.31 9.10
C GLU A 244 -8.30 -15.21 8.04
N SER A 245 -7.41 -15.34 7.07
CA SER A 245 -7.21 -14.34 6.02
C SER A 245 -8.12 -14.49 4.80
N LEU A 246 -8.93 -15.58 4.71
CA LEU A 246 -9.71 -15.93 3.52
C LEU A 246 -10.64 -14.81 3.04
N ASP A 247 -11.32 -14.14 3.97
CA ASP A 247 -12.29 -13.09 3.66
C ASP A 247 -11.75 -11.67 3.84
N ILE A 248 -10.41 -11.52 3.88
CA ILE A 248 -9.79 -10.20 4.05
C ILE A 248 -9.28 -9.67 2.74
N ILE A 249 -9.75 -8.46 2.41
CA ILE A 249 -9.18 -7.61 1.36
C ILE A 249 -8.44 -6.46 2.03
N ARG A 250 -7.19 -6.24 1.65
CA ARG A 250 -6.41 -5.08 2.06
C ARG A 250 -6.39 -4.04 0.95
N PHE A 251 -6.79 -2.82 1.30
CA PHE A 251 -6.53 -1.63 0.51
C PHE A 251 -5.37 -0.85 1.16
N GLU A 252 -4.37 -0.50 0.38
CA GLU A 252 -3.12 0.07 0.87
C GLU A 252 -2.68 1.25 0.02
N VAL A 253 -2.25 2.31 0.67
CA VAL A 253 -1.68 3.51 0.04
C VAL A 253 -0.25 3.67 0.53
N GLN A 254 0.71 3.47 -0.36
CA GLN A 254 2.13 3.56 -0.05
C GLN A 254 2.63 4.98 -0.31
N TYR A 255 2.73 5.81 0.73
CA TYR A 255 3.35 7.13 0.60
C TYR A 255 4.86 6.99 0.48
N LYS A 256 5.40 7.46 -0.66
CA LYS A 256 6.83 7.46 -0.95
C LYS A 256 7.50 8.75 -0.47
N TYR A 257 8.82 8.80 -0.55
CA TYR A 257 9.66 9.90 -0.07
C TYR A 257 9.12 11.29 -0.41
N SER A 258 8.72 11.54 -1.65
CA SER A 258 8.24 12.87 -2.06
C SER A 258 6.95 13.32 -1.35
N LYS A 259 6.06 12.39 -0.98
CA LYS A 259 4.88 12.68 -0.17
C LYS A 259 5.25 12.84 1.30
N MET A 260 6.08 11.95 1.84
CA MET A 260 6.56 12.02 3.21
C MET A 260 7.32 13.32 3.48
N TYR A 261 8.19 13.73 2.56
CA TYR A 261 8.91 15.01 2.65
C TYR A 261 7.98 16.22 2.72
N LYS A 262 6.92 16.24 1.89
CA LYS A 262 5.92 17.32 1.91
C LYS A 262 5.13 17.38 3.20
N LEU A 263 4.75 16.23 3.76
CA LEU A 263 4.05 16.14 5.05
C LEU A 263 4.96 16.64 6.18
N ASN A 264 6.19 16.19 6.22
CA ASN A 264 7.18 16.64 7.21
C ASN A 264 7.38 18.16 7.15
N ARG A 265 7.56 18.73 5.96
CA ARG A 265 7.69 20.20 5.80
C ARG A 265 6.43 20.95 6.23
N LYS A 266 5.24 20.42 5.97
CA LYS A 266 3.98 21.04 6.42
C LYS A 266 3.90 21.05 7.95
N ALA A 267 4.27 19.98 8.61
CA ALA A 267 4.32 19.87 10.07
C ALA A 267 5.32 20.88 10.67
N GLU A 268 6.50 21.03 10.05
CA GLU A 268 7.49 22.04 10.44
C GLU A 268 6.97 23.48 10.32
N ALA A 269 6.28 23.80 9.22
CA ALA A 269 5.74 25.13 8.96
C ALA A 269 4.58 25.53 9.90
N THR A 270 3.88 24.57 10.50
CA THR A 270 2.79 24.81 11.46
C THR A 270 3.27 24.98 12.90
N GLY A 271 4.58 25.07 13.12
CA GLY A 271 5.15 25.36 14.46
C GLY A 271 5.19 24.18 15.41
N ASN A 272 4.85 22.98 14.94
CA ASN A 272 4.92 21.73 15.71
C ASN A 272 6.38 21.20 15.77
N HIS A 273 7.32 22.09 16.14
CA HIS A 273 8.76 21.78 16.18
C HIS A 273 9.18 20.77 17.27
N LYS A 274 8.26 20.31 18.10
CA LYS A 274 8.58 19.44 19.25
C LYS A 274 8.03 18.01 19.16
N THR A 275 7.17 17.70 18.20
CA THR A 275 6.67 16.35 18.07
C THR A 275 7.57 15.55 17.13
N ASN A 276 8.03 14.40 17.60
CA ASN A 276 8.63 13.40 16.73
C ASN A 276 7.76 13.24 15.51
N LYS A 277 8.37 13.42 14.33
CA LYS A 277 7.66 13.48 13.04
C LYS A 277 6.76 12.25 12.78
N TYR A 278 7.07 11.11 13.38
CA TYR A 278 6.27 9.90 13.24
C TYR A 278 4.97 9.93 14.06
N GLU A 279 4.94 10.58 15.23
CA GLU A 279 3.75 10.65 16.10
C GLU A 279 2.56 11.31 15.39
N SER A 280 2.82 12.36 14.60
CA SER A 280 1.78 13.04 13.84
C SER A 280 1.41 12.34 12.53
N LEU A 281 2.25 11.42 12.03
CA LEU A 281 2.07 10.77 10.73
C LEU A 281 1.50 9.35 10.84
N LEU A 282 1.56 8.75 12.03
CA LEU A 282 1.11 7.37 12.28
C LEU A 282 -0.17 7.34 13.13
N THR A 283 -1.02 8.37 13.02
CA THR A 283 -2.31 8.43 13.71
C THR A 283 -3.42 7.77 12.91
N ASN A 284 -4.49 7.38 13.59
CA ASN A 284 -5.68 6.82 12.96
C ASN A 284 -6.36 7.85 12.03
N GLU A 285 -6.42 9.12 12.45
CA GLU A 285 -6.99 10.21 11.66
C GLU A 285 -6.25 10.40 10.34
N MET A 286 -4.91 10.44 10.39
CA MET A 286 -4.08 10.54 9.19
C MET A 286 -4.31 9.34 8.26
N CYS A 287 -4.44 8.14 8.82
CA CYS A 287 -4.71 6.94 8.05
C CYS A 287 -6.09 7.00 7.38
N ILE A 288 -7.14 7.42 8.11
CA ILE A 288 -8.49 7.60 7.57
C ILE A 288 -8.48 8.60 6.42
N ASP A 289 -7.88 9.75 6.61
CA ASP A 289 -7.82 10.82 5.60
C ASP A 289 -7.14 10.35 4.31
N ILE A 290 -5.99 9.69 4.45
CA ILE A 290 -5.22 9.20 3.32
C ILE A 290 -5.98 8.08 2.60
N ILE A 291 -6.47 7.09 3.34
CA ILE A 291 -7.19 5.95 2.75
C ILE A 291 -8.45 6.46 2.05
N SER A 292 -9.23 7.33 2.68
CA SER A 292 -10.47 7.86 2.09
C SER A 292 -10.21 8.66 0.81
N ASP A 293 -9.22 9.54 0.81
CA ASP A 293 -8.86 10.33 -0.38
C ASP A 293 -8.47 9.45 -1.58
N TYR A 294 -7.66 8.42 -1.34
CA TYR A 294 -7.19 7.55 -2.41
C TYR A 294 -8.21 6.48 -2.83
N TYR A 295 -9.02 6.00 -1.88
CA TYR A 295 -10.11 5.09 -2.17
C TYR A 295 -11.17 5.77 -3.06
N ASP A 296 -11.58 6.99 -2.72
CA ASP A 296 -12.51 7.77 -3.51
C ASP A 296 -11.99 8.07 -4.92
N LYS A 297 -10.70 8.31 -5.06
CA LYS A 297 -10.07 8.56 -6.37
C LYS A 297 -10.02 7.32 -7.26
N ALA A 298 -9.78 6.15 -6.67
CA ALA A 298 -9.62 4.91 -7.42
C ALA A 298 -10.94 4.14 -7.57
N ILE A 299 -11.70 4.00 -6.49
CA ILE A 299 -12.89 3.13 -6.44
C ILE A 299 -14.18 3.93 -6.57
N MET A 300 -14.16 5.21 -6.19
CA MET A 300 -15.29 6.13 -6.11
C MET A 300 -16.24 5.84 -4.93
N ARG A 301 -17.06 6.83 -4.64
CA ARG A 301 -18.16 6.74 -3.68
C ARG A 301 -19.33 5.98 -4.28
N GLY A 302 -20.16 5.45 -3.41
CA GLY A 302 -21.38 4.75 -3.76
C GLY A 302 -21.22 3.24 -3.80
N ASP A 303 -22.34 2.59 -3.58
CA ASP A 303 -22.46 1.14 -3.54
C ASP A 303 -22.44 0.55 -4.94
N TRP A 304 -21.95 -0.67 -5.05
CA TRP A 304 -22.09 -1.42 -6.28
C TRP A 304 -23.49 -2.02 -6.38
N HIS A 305 -24.13 -1.81 -7.51
CA HIS A 305 -25.44 -2.34 -7.83
C HIS A 305 -25.40 -3.15 -9.13
N SER A 306 -26.29 -4.14 -9.28
CA SER A 306 -26.57 -4.67 -10.60
C SER A 306 -27.14 -3.56 -11.48
N LEU A 307 -26.84 -3.58 -12.78
CA LEU A 307 -27.27 -2.51 -13.71
C LEU A 307 -28.78 -2.23 -13.61
N GLN A 308 -29.60 -3.29 -13.56
CA GLN A 308 -31.05 -3.13 -13.48
C GLN A 308 -31.48 -2.47 -12.17
N TYR A 309 -30.87 -2.85 -11.04
CA TYR A 309 -31.18 -2.26 -9.74
C TYR A 309 -30.79 -0.79 -9.66
N ALA A 310 -29.59 -0.43 -10.18
CA ALA A 310 -29.15 0.95 -10.30
C ALA A 310 -30.12 1.79 -11.15
N ILE A 311 -30.56 1.28 -12.29
CA ILE A 311 -31.56 1.95 -13.15
C ILE A 311 -32.87 2.18 -12.38
N CYS A 312 -33.38 1.17 -11.65
CA CYS A 312 -34.58 1.33 -10.83
C CYS A 312 -34.42 2.44 -9.79
N ARG A 313 -33.26 2.49 -9.08
CA ARG A 313 -32.97 3.56 -8.11
C ARG A 313 -32.95 4.95 -8.75
N ILE A 314 -32.37 5.12 -9.95
CA ILE A 314 -32.36 6.38 -10.65
C ILE A 314 -33.80 6.79 -11.06
N LYS A 315 -34.60 5.84 -11.57
CA LYS A 315 -35.97 6.11 -12.00
C LYS A 315 -36.87 6.53 -10.84
N SER A 316 -36.66 6.02 -9.62
CA SER A 316 -37.45 6.36 -8.43
C SER A 316 -37.15 7.77 -7.88
N GLN A 317 -36.04 8.42 -8.28
CA GLN A 317 -35.70 9.76 -7.82
C GLN A 317 -36.59 10.83 -8.44
N ASN A 318 -36.77 11.95 -7.71
CA ASN A 318 -37.50 13.10 -8.22
C ASN A 318 -36.62 14.04 -9.07
N PHE A 319 -36.03 13.52 -10.17
CA PHE A 319 -35.28 14.30 -11.15
C PHE A 319 -36.05 14.40 -12.45
N ASN A 320 -35.73 15.42 -13.27
CA ASN A 320 -36.25 15.51 -14.61
C ASN A 320 -35.79 14.33 -15.49
N SER A 321 -36.56 14.03 -16.54
CA SER A 321 -36.32 12.88 -17.42
C SER A 321 -34.94 12.94 -18.07
N GLN A 322 -34.48 14.13 -18.47
CA GLN A 322 -33.18 14.29 -19.11
C GLN A 322 -32.00 13.94 -18.18
N LYS A 323 -32.07 14.34 -16.88
CA LYS A 323 -31.06 13.98 -15.90
C LYS A 323 -31.05 12.49 -15.62
N LYS A 324 -32.22 11.84 -15.50
CA LYS A 324 -32.36 10.39 -15.35
C LYS A 324 -31.73 9.63 -16.52
N MET A 325 -32.08 10.04 -17.75
CA MET A 325 -31.53 9.42 -18.97
C MET A 325 -30.02 9.49 -18.99
N ARG A 326 -29.41 10.67 -18.77
CA ARG A 326 -27.95 10.82 -18.76
C ARG A 326 -27.25 9.88 -17.78
N MET A 327 -27.81 9.70 -16.56
CA MET A 327 -27.26 8.80 -15.56
C MET A 327 -27.37 7.33 -16.00
N ILE A 328 -28.50 6.94 -16.58
CA ILE A 328 -28.73 5.58 -17.09
C ILE A 328 -27.77 5.28 -18.25
N ASP A 329 -27.65 6.21 -19.20
CA ASP A 329 -26.76 6.07 -20.36
C ASP A 329 -25.30 5.95 -19.92
N ALA A 330 -24.89 6.74 -18.90
CA ALA A 330 -23.55 6.64 -18.33
C ALA A 330 -23.27 5.26 -17.69
N LEU A 331 -24.25 4.67 -16.97
CA LEU A 331 -24.10 3.31 -16.41
C LEU A 331 -23.97 2.25 -17.49
N ILE A 332 -24.81 2.33 -18.54
CA ILE A 332 -24.77 1.42 -19.68
C ILE A 332 -23.40 1.54 -20.37
N PHE A 333 -22.98 2.76 -20.65
CA PHE A 333 -21.71 3.04 -21.31
C PHE A 333 -20.49 2.51 -20.52
N VAL A 334 -20.44 2.73 -19.20
CA VAL A 334 -19.36 2.15 -18.34
C VAL A 334 -19.39 0.62 -18.39
N ASN A 335 -20.58 0.03 -18.41
CA ASN A 335 -20.71 -1.44 -18.48
C ASN A 335 -20.21 -2.01 -19.82
N GLU A 336 -20.47 -1.32 -20.93
CA GLU A 336 -20.00 -1.68 -22.27
C GLU A 336 -18.48 -1.52 -22.43
N CYS A 337 -17.89 -0.45 -21.86
CA CYS A 337 -16.47 -0.17 -21.90
C CYS A 337 -15.60 -1.08 -20.98
N LYS A 338 -16.21 -2.01 -20.23
CA LYS A 338 -15.56 -2.91 -19.27
C LYS A 338 -14.98 -2.22 -18.04
N THR A 339 -14.28 -1.09 -18.17
CA THR A 339 -13.72 -0.34 -17.05
C THR A 339 -14.16 1.13 -17.09
N LEU A 340 -14.18 1.78 -15.92
CA LEU A 340 -14.46 3.21 -15.83
C LEU A 340 -13.37 4.05 -16.51
N SER A 341 -12.13 3.60 -16.45
CA SER A 341 -11.00 4.24 -17.13
C SER A 341 -11.16 4.23 -18.64
N ASP A 342 -11.62 3.10 -19.20
CA ASP A 342 -11.89 3.00 -20.64
C ASP A 342 -13.06 3.91 -21.06
N ALA A 343 -14.12 3.95 -20.26
CA ALA A 343 -15.26 4.84 -20.50
C ALA A 343 -14.83 6.33 -20.46
N LYS A 344 -14.01 6.74 -19.52
CA LYS A 344 -13.45 8.10 -19.46
C LYS A 344 -12.58 8.42 -20.68
N SER A 345 -11.81 7.45 -21.14
CA SER A 345 -10.96 7.59 -22.32
C SER A 345 -11.78 7.69 -23.60
N ALA A 346 -12.85 6.92 -23.72
CA ALA A 346 -13.75 6.94 -24.88
C ALA A 346 -14.63 8.21 -24.94
N SER A 347 -14.92 8.84 -23.77
CA SER A 347 -15.72 10.06 -23.66
C SER A 347 -14.92 11.36 -23.87
N LYS A 348 -13.75 11.33 -24.53
CA LYS A 348 -12.85 12.48 -24.69
C LYS A 348 -13.52 13.75 -25.22
N GLY A 349 -14.50 13.64 -26.12
CA GLY A 349 -15.23 14.77 -26.70
C GLY A 349 -16.13 15.50 -25.70
N ASP A 350 -16.61 14.82 -24.66
CA ASP A 350 -17.52 15.36 -23.63
C ASP A 350 -17.17 14.89 -22.20
N LEU A 351 -15.88 14.77 -21.93
CA LEU A 351 -15.37 14.29 -20.64
C LEU A 351 -15.89 15.12 -19.44
N LYS A 352 -16.11 16.43 -19.63
CA LYS A 352 -16.60 17.31 -18.55
C LYS A 352 -18.05 16.98 -18.18
N ALA A 353 -18.93 16.77 -19.15
CA ALA A 353 -20.32 16.37 -18.88
C ALA A 353 -20.37 14.92 -18.35
N PHE A 354 -19.57 14.02 -18.87
CA PHE A 354 -19.48 12.66 -18.34
C PHE A 354 -19.05 12.64 -16.87
N LYS A 355 -18.01 13.40 -16.48
CA LYS A 355 -17.59 13.53 -15.07
C LYS A 355 -18.68 14.11 -14.17
N ARG A 356 -19.47 15.09 -14.64
CA ARG A 356 -20.62 15.61 -13.88
C ARG A 356 -21.66 14.51 -13.65
N THR A 357 -21.95 13.70 -14.67
CA THR A 357 -22.90 12.60 -14.56
C THR A 357 -22.39 11.52 -13.58
N LEU A 358 -21.08 11.22 -13.56
CA LEU A 358 -20.48 10.33 -12.59
C LEU A 358 -20.61 10.89 -11.15
N ASN A 359 -20.47 12.20 -10.97
CA ASN A 359 -20.70 12.83 -9.68
C ASN A 359 -22.18 12.77 -9.27
N ASP A 360 -23.13 12.97 -10.20
CA ASP A 360 -24.56 12.80 -9.94
C ASP A 360 -24.89 11.37 -9.47
N LEU A 361 -24.29 10.34 -10.09
CA LEU A 361 -24.40 8.95 -9.65
C LEU A 361 -23.83 8.74 -8.24
N SER A 362 -22.64 9.28 -8.00
CA SER A 362 -21.98 9.22 -6.69
C SER A 362 -22.81 9.85 -5.58
N ASN A 363 -23.45 10.99 -5.86
CA ASN A 363 -24.35 11.69 -4.91
C ASN A 363 -25.63 10.89 -4.61
N LEU A 364 -26.01 9.97 -5.49
CA LEU A 364 -27.10 9.01 -5.26
C LEU A 364 -26.64 7.73 -4.52
N GLY A 365 -25.37 7.65 -4.15
CA GLY A 365 -24.79 6.44 -3.60
C GLY A 365 -24.70 5.30 -4.59
N ILE A 366 -24.53 5.58 -5.89
CA ILE A 366 -24.41 4.57 -6.95
C ILE A 366 -23.01 4.61 -7.53
N ASN A 367 -22.25 3.51 -7.40
CA ASN A 367 -21.00 3.34 -8.10
C ASN A 367 -21.26 3.09 -9.60
N PRO A 368 -20.55 3.76 -10.51
CA PRO A 368 -20.75 3.57 -11.95
C PRO A 368 -20.34 2.17 -12.45
N VAL A 369 -19.48 1.46 -11.71
CA VAL A 369 -19.14 0.07 -12.01
C VAL A 369 -20.25 -0.83 -11.50
N THR A 370 -20.87 -1.60 -12.39
CA THR A 370 -22.01 -2.45 -12.03
C THR A 370 -21.62 -3.90 -11.72
N ILE A 371 -22.39 -4.55 -10.86
CA ILE A 371 -22.24 -5.97 -10.55
C ILE A 371 -22.65 -6.82 -11.77
N PRO A 372 -21.85 -7.81 -12.18
CA PRO A 372 -22.19 -8.71 -13.27
C PRO A 372 -23.49 -9.47 -13.01
N LYS A 373 -24.38 -9.53 -14.01
CA LYS A 373 -25.69 -10.16 -13.91
C LYS A 373 -25.63 -11.63 -13.42
N ASN A 374 -24.61 -12.37 -13.85
CA ASN A 374 -24.44 -13.79 -13.54
C ASN A 374 -24.02 -14.08 -12.08
N TRP A 375 -23.80 -13.05 -11.25
CA TRP A 375 -23.50 -13.27 -9.83
C TRP A 375 -24.74 -13.45 -8.97
N GLY A 376 -25.93 -13.10 -9.46
CA GLY A 376 -27.17 -13.15 -8.69
C GLY A 376 -27.27 -12.13 -7.56
N ILE A 377 -26.25 -11.27 -7.39
CA ILE A 377 -26.15 -10.25 -6.36
C ILE A 377 -26.70 -8.94 -6.91
N LYS A 378 -27.64 -8.31 -6.18
CA LYS A 378 -28.24 -7.04 -6.58
C LYS A 378 -27.49 -5.83 -6.07
N HIS A 379 -26.85 -5.96 -4.90
CA HIS A 379 -26.23 -4.86 -4.17
C HIS A 379 -25.02 -5.35 -3.36
N ILE A 380 -23.95 -4.61 -3.37
CA ILE A 380 -22.77 -4.75 -2.51
C ILE A 380 -22.47 -3.35 -1.97
N PRO A 381 -22.42 -3.17 -0.64
CA PRO A 381 -22.17 -1.86 -0.06
C PRO A 381 -20.75 -1.40 -0.33
N ASN A 382 -20.52 -0.11 -0.27
CA ASN A 382 -19.17 0.45 -0.34
C ASN A 382 -18.42 0.12 0.95
N LEU A 383 -17.39 -0.71 0.83
CA LEU A 383 -16.69 -1.31 1.97
C LEU A 383 -16.10 -0.25 2.93
N LEU A 384 -15.54 0.84 2.37
CA LEU A 384 -14.94 1.89 3.19
C LEU A 384 -16.00 2.61 4.03
N TYR A 385 -17.11 2.98 3.42
CA TYR A 385 -18.14 3.77 4.13
C TYR A 385 -18.88 2.94 5.18
N VAL A 386 -19.13 1.67 4.91
CA VAL A 386 -19.68 0.76 5.95
C VAL A 386 -18.71 0.59 7.11
N PHE A 387 -17.41 0.50 6.83
CA PHE A 387 -16.39 0.43 7.88
C PHE A 387 -16.38 1.71 8.73
N LEU A 388 -16.36 2.87 8.08
CA LEU A 388 -16.33 4.17 8.79
C LEU A 388 -17.60 4.39 9.64
N ASP A 389 -18.77 4.00 9.13
CA ASP A 389 -20.02 4.05 9.89
C ASP A 389 -19.97 3.17 11.15
N LYS A 390 -19.42 1.95 11.03
CA LYS A 390 -19.25 1.06 12.19
C LYS A 390 -18.34 1.65 13.24
N VAL A 391 -17.16 2.12 12.84
CA VAL A 391 -16.19 2.74 13.77
C VAL A 391 -16.78 3.99 14.44
N SER A 392 -17.52 4.81 13.71
CA SER A 392 -18.21 5.97 14.29
C SER A 392 -19.27 5.55 15.32
N ASN A 393 -20.06 4.52 15.03
CA ASN A 393 -21.09 4.04 15.93
C ASN A 393 -20.51 3.35 17.18
N GLU A 394 -19.45 2.56 17.03
CA GLU A 394 -18.76 1.92 18.15
C GLU A 394 -18.14 2.98 19.09
N SER A 395 -17.53 4.03 18.54
CA SER A 395 -16.98 5.14 19.36
C SER A 395 -18.06 5.95 20.11
N TRP A 396 -19.27 5.98 19.61
CA TRP A 396 -20.41 6.57 20.32
C TRP A 396 -20.94 5.62 21.42
N ALA A 397 -21.01 4.31 21.19
CA ALA A 397 -21.46 3.36 22.18
C ALA A 397 -20.54 3.33 23.42
N GLU A 398 -19.22 3.29 23.23
CA GLU A 398 -18.24 3.36 24.32
C GLU A 398 -18.35 4.66 25.15
N LYS A 399 -18.71 5.79 24.52
CA LYS A 399 -18.94 7.06 25.25
C LYS A 399 -20.24 7.08 26.06
N PHE A 400 -21.21 6.23 25.76
CA PHE A 400 -22.45 6.15 26.52
C PHE A 400 -22.41 5.12 27.62
N ASP A 401 -21.57 4.08 27.55
CA ASP A 401 -21.37 3.10 28.62
C ASP A 401 -20.56 3.66 29.81
N ASP A 402 -19.85 4.76 29.63
CA ASP A 402 -19.12 5.49 30.69
C ASP A 402 -19.92 6.62 31.37
N LEU A 403 -21.23 6.77 31.07
CA LEU A 403 -22.08 7.71 31.78
C LEU A 403 -22.79 7.01 32.95
N PRO A 404 -22.63 7.52 34.20
CA PRO A 404 -23.17 6.92 35.42
C PRO A 404 -24.69 6.93 35.49
#